data_0206058305ca862ddeb7e1c82e296c34
#
_entry.id   0206058305ca862ddeb7e1c82e296c34
#
_cell.length_a   1.000
_cell.length_b   1.000
_cell.length_c   1.000
_cell.angle_alpha   90.00
_cell.angle_beta   90.00
_cell.angle_gamma   90.00
#
_symmetry.space_group_name_H-M   'P 1'
#
loop_
_entity.id
_entity.type
_entity.pdbx_description
1 polymer ?
#
loop_
_entity_poly.entity_id
_entity_poly.type
_entity_poly.pdbx_seq_one_letter_code
_entity_poly.pdbx_strand_id
1 'polypeptide(L)'
;MDEIKLKALAKINLGLDVVRRREDGYHEVRMVMQTIHLYDQLLIQKSETPGIQIHSNLSFLPVNENNLVYKAGKLLMDEFDIHTGVSVELNKRIPVAAGMAGESTDAAAMLYGMNQLFGLKLKRKDLMERGVQIGADVPYCIMRGTALAEGIGEKLSSLPPMVKCPVLIAKPAVSVSTKFVYQNLKLNEQTPHPDIDALITDIRNSDLDNICADMGNVLETVTIPNYPVIAQIKEQMLKSGAKASMMSGSGPTVFGLFGDEETARRARAEMKASGLAKQVYLTSIYNNRR
;
A
#
# COMPACT_ATOMS: atom_id res chain seq x y z
N MET A 1 -22.75 -17.82 -8.62
CA MET A 1 -22.10 -16.54 -8.95
C MET A 1 -21.05 -16.84 -9.99
N ASP A 2 -21.09 -16.17 -11.15
CA ASP A 2 -20.14 -16.44 -12.24
C ASP A 2 -19.14 -15.31 -12.44
N GLU A 3 -19.37 -14.17 -11.77
CA GLU A 3 -18.45 -13.07 -11.73
C GLU A 3 -18.49 -12.32 -10.39
N ILE A 4 -17.40 -11.61 -10.08
CA ILE A 4 -17.30 -10.72 -8.93
C ILE A 4 -16.45 -9.48 -9.26
N LYS A 5 -16.93 -8.30 -8.87
CA LYS A 5 -16.23 -7.02 -9.03
C LYS A 5 -15.73 -6.53 -7.70
N LEU A 6 -14.43 -6.23 -7.61
CA LEU A 6 -13.74 -5.90 -6.37
C LEU A 6 -12.95 -4.60 -6.50
N LYS A 7 -12.76 -3.91 -5.35
CA LYS A 7 -11.84 -2.79 -5.18
C LYS A 7 -10.63 -3.24 -4.38
N ALA A 8 -9.47 -3.16 -4.98
CA ALA A 8 -8.17 -3.41 -4.36
C ALA A 8 -7.60 -2.07 -3.85
N LEU A 9 -7.72 -1.84 -2.53
CA LEU A 9 -7.42 -0.55 -1.90
C LEU A 9 -5.92 -0.40 -1.63
N ALA A 10 -5.36 0.77 -1.95
CA ALA A 10 -3.97 1.13 -1.65
C ALA A 10 -3.73 1.33 -0.15
N LYS A 11 -2.45 1.31 0.24
CA LYS A 11 -1.98 1.70 1.58
C LYS A 11 -0.96 2.81 1.53
N ILE A 12 -0.83 3.49 2.64
CA ILE A 12 0.30 4.35 3.00
C ILE A 12 0.90 3.86 4.32
N ASN A 13 2.13 4.30 4.64
CA ASN A 13 2.73 4.08 5.95
C ASN A 13 2.66 5.40 6.72
N LEU A 14 1.99 5.45 7.88
CA LEU A 14 1.97 6.62 8.76
C LEU A 14 3.24 6.70 9.60
N GLY A 15 3.85 5.56 9.90
CA GLY A 15 5.15 5.42 10.51
C GLY A 15 5.88 4.22 9.90
N LEU A 16 7.17 4.35 9.65
CA LEU A 16 8.02 3.25 9.20
C LEU A 16 9.39 3.36 9.84
N ASP A 17 9.67 2.43 10.73
CA ASP A 17 10.97 2.25 11.33
C ASP A 17 11.62 0.95 10.88
N VAL A 18 12.95 0.94 10.79
CA VAL A 18 13.78 -0.25 10.59
C VAL A 18 14.62 -0.43 11.84
N VAL A 19 14.26 -1.43 12.64
CA VAL A 19 14.83 -1.67 13.96
C VAL A 19 16.25 -2.21 13.87
N ARG A 20 16.46 -3.17 12.95
CA ARG A 20 17.79 -3.81 12.74
C ARG A 20 17.82 -4.60 11.44
N ARG A 21 19.02 -4.91 10.99
CA ARG A 21 19.25 -5.93 9.97
C ARG A 21 19.31 -7.31 10.63
N ARG A 22 18.62 -8.29 10.03
CA ARG A 22 18.54 -9.68 10.48
C ARG A 22 19.68 -10.52 9.87
N GLU A 23 19.94 -11.67 10.46
CA GLU A 23 20.95 -12.62 9.95
C GLU A 23 20.56 -13.25 8.60
N ASP A 24 19.24 -13.37 8.34
CA ASP A 24 18.69 -13.87 7.07
C ASP A 24 18.78 -12.84 5.93
N GLY A 25 19.35 -11.66 6.18
CA GLY A 25 19.53 -10.58 5.22
C GLY A 25 18.33 -9.64 5.07
N TYR A 26 17.17 -9.97 5.67
CA TYR A 26 16.03 -9.07 5.79
C TYR A 26 16.25 -8.02 6.89
N HIS A 27 15.31 -7.08 6.97
CA HIS A 27 15.29 -6.07 8.02
C HIS A 27 14.06 -6.28 8.92
N GLU A 28 14.27 -6.15 10.21
CA GLU A 28 13.18 -6.09 11.17
C GLU A 28 12.59 -4.69 11.18
N VAL A 29 11.30 -4.60 10.92
CA VAL A 29 10.59 -3.33 10.78
C VAL A 29 9.49 -3.20 11.84
N ARG A 30 9.15 -1.94 12.15
CA ARG A 30 7.90 -1.56 12.85
C ARG A 30 7.23 -0.48 12.03
N MET A 31 6.00 -0.75 11.60
CA MET A 31 5.29 0.15 10.68
C MET A 31 3.83 0.32 11.13
N VAL A 32 3.33 1.55 11.07
CA VAL A 32 1.90 1.79 11.09
C VAL A 32 1.41 1.94 9.66
N MET A 33 0.61 0.97 9.22
CA MET A 33 0.04 0.92 7.87
C MET A 33 -1.41 1.41 7.89
N GLN A 34 -1.79 2.19 6.89
CA GLN A 34 -3.12 2.76 6.74
C GLN A 34 -3.67 2.56 5.34
N THR A 35 -4.85 1.95 5.23
CA THR A 35 -5.59 1.83 3.95
C THR A 35 -6.21 3.17 3.56
N ILE A 36 -6.23 3.48 2.26
CA ILE A 36 -6.85 4.69 1.70
C ILE A 36 -7.84 4.37 0.58
N HIS A 37 -8.72 5.29 0.22
CA HIS A 37 -9.76 5.13 -0.80
C HIS A 37 -9.25 5.23 -2.25
N LEU A 38 -7.94 5.22 -2.50
CA LEU A 38 -7.38 4.99 -3.84
C LEU A 38 -7.34 3.48 -4.10
N TYR A 39 -7.83 3.01 -5.26
CA TYR A 39 -7.99 1.58 -5.51
C TYR A 39 -7.85 1.22 -6.99
N ASP A 40 -7.41 0.00 -7.24
CA ASP A 40 -7.54 -0.71 -8.50
C ASP A 40 -8.87 -1.46 -8.55
N GLN A 41 -9.36 -1.79 -9.74
CA GLN A 41 -10.57 -2.59 -9.91
C GLN A 41 -10.23 -3.93 -10.54
N LEU A 42 -10.76 -5.00 -9.95
CA LEU A 42 -10.71 -6.33 -10.53
C LEU A 42 -12.14 -6.80 -10.84
N LEU A 43 -12.36 -7.26 -12.07
CA LEU A 43 -13.50 -8.08 -12.44
C LEU A 43 -12.97 -9.49 -12.66
N ILE A 44 -13.43 -10.45 -11.86
CA ILE A 44 -13.03 -11.85 -11.90
C ILE A 44 -14.23 -12.67 -12.35
N GLN A 45 -14.09 -13.42 -13.43
CA GLN A 45 -15.15 -14.18 -14.06
C GLN A 45 -14.72 -15.63 -14.28
N LYS A 46 -15.64 -16.59 -14.14
CA LYS A 46 -15.41 -17.95 -14.63
C LYS A 46 -15.27 -17.94 -16.15
N SER A 47 -14.39 -18.77 -16.68
CA SER A 47 -14.09 -18.88 -18.11
C SER A 47 -14.11 -20.34 -18.57
N GLU A 48 -14.55 -20.58 -19.78
CA GLU A 48 -14.45 -21.89 -20.44
C GLU A 48 -13.00 -22.20 -20.85
N THR A 49 -12.18 -21.18 -21.08
CA THR A 49 -10.76 -21.34 -21.37
C THR A 49 -10.01 -21.71 -20.09
N PRO A 50 -9.35 -22.89 -20.05
CA PRO A 50 -8.61 -23.33 -18.85
C PRO A 50 -7.51 -22.36 -18.42
N GLY A 51 -7.22 -22.34 -17.10
CA GLY A 51 -6.18 -21.51 -16.51
C GLY A 51 -6.64 -20.07 -16.21
N ILE A 52 -5.68 -19.16 -16.05
CA ILE A 52 -5.93 -17.77 -15.65
C ILE A 52 -5.55 -16.86 -16.81
N GLN A 53 -6.49 -16.07 -17.29
CA GLN A 53 -6.27 -15.02 -18.28
C GLN A 53 -6.37 -13.65 -17.57
N ILE A 54 -5.36 -12.80 -17.74
CA ILE A 54 -5.34 -11.44 -17.17
C ILE A 54 -5.31 -10.43 -18.32
N HIS A 55 -6.22 -9.48 -18.26
CA HIS A 55 -6.25 -8.31 -19.13
C HIS A 55 -6.04 -7.06 -18.28
N SER A 56 -5.11 -6.19 -18.68
CA SER A 56 -4.80 -4.96 -17.96
C SER A 56 -4.87 -3.74 -18.87
N ASN A 57 -5.28 -2.59 -18.31
CA ASN A 57 -5.20 -1.28 -18.97
C ASN A 57 -3.76 -0.75 -19.10
N LEU A 58 -2.77 -1.43 -18.52
CA LEU A 58 -1.34 -1.08 -18.59
C LEU A 58 -0.59 -2.19 -19.34
N SER A 59 -0.24 -1.95 -20.59
CA SER A 59 0.39 -2.96 -21.49
C SER A 59 1.77 -3.44 -21.04
N PHE A 60 2.46 -2.68 -20.18
CA PHE A 60 3.79 -3.06 -19.68
C PHE A 60 3.75 -3.98 -18.45
N LEU A 61 2.57 -4.20 -17.84
CA LEU A 61 2.45 -5.14 -16.73
C LEU A 61 2.47 -6.59 -17.23
N PRO A 62 3.17 -7.50 -16.53
CA PRO A 62 3.10 -8.91 -16.84
C PRO A 62 1.68 -9.43 -16.63
N VAL A 63 1.21 -10.30 -17.52
CA VAL A 63 -0.11 -10.95 -17.45
C VAL A 63 0.01 -12.47 -17.27
N ASN A 64 1.18 -12.94 -16.83
CA ASN A 64 1.56 -14.32 -16.63
C ASN A 64 1.97 -14.59 -15.17
N GLU A 65 2.69 -15.67 -14.91
CA GLU A 65 3.16 -16.11 -13.59
C GLU A 65 4.03 -15.08 -12.83
N ASN A 66 4.50 -14.04 -13.48
CA ASN A 66 5.21 -12.94 -12.82
C ASN A 66 4.26 -11.92 -12.17
N ASN A 67 2.95 -11.99 -12.47
CA ASN A 67 1.93 -11.14 -11.85
C ASN A 67 1.42 -11.76 -10.54
N LEU A 68 1.33 -10.98 -9.47
CA LEU A 68 0.84 -11.48 -8.18
C LEU A 68 -0.63 -11.89 -8.20
N VAL A 69 -1.46 -11.32 -9.09
CA VAL A 69 -2.85 -11.75 -9.32
C VAL A 69 -2.87 -13.18 -9.88
N TYR A 70 -1.99 -13.47 -10.86
CA TYR A 70 -1.84 -14.82 -11.41
C TYR A 70 -1.43 -15.82 -10.32
N LYS A 71 -0.38 -15.47 -9.54
CA LYS A 71 0.10 -16.32 -8.43
C LYS A 71 -0.99 -16.61 -7.41
N ALA A 72 -1.78 -15.59 -7.05
CA ALA A 72 -2.86 -15.71 -6.09
C ALA A 72 -3.97 -16.65 -6.59
N GLY A 73 -4.37 -16.50 -7.83
CA GLY A 73 -5.35 -17.39 -8.45
C GLY A 73 -4.85 -18.82 -8.59
N LYS A 74 -3.62 -18.98 -9.10
CA LYS A 74 -2.98 -20.29 -9.31
C LYS A 74 -2.84 -21.06 -8.00
N LEU A 75 -2.43 -20.39 -6.91
CA LEU A 75 -2.33 -20.98 -5.58
C LEU A 75 -3.65 -21.64 -5.14
N LEU A 76 -4.78 -20.94 -5.30
CA LEU A 76 -6.08 -21.49 -4.90
C LEU A 76 -6.59 -22.52 -5.92
N MET A 77 -6.33 -22.36 -7.20
CA MET A 77 -6.69 -23.38 -8.20
C MET A 77 -6.01 -24.70 -7.91
N ASP A 78 -4.71 -24.67 -7.60
CA ASP A 78 -3.94 -25.89 -7.30
C ASP A 78 -4.35 -26.53 -5.97
N GLU A 79 -4.58 -25.72 -4.94
CA GLU A 79 -4.94 -26.23 -3.61
C GLU A 79 -6.33 -26.86 -3.56
N PHE A 80 -7.28 -26.34 -4.35
CA PHE A 80 -8.69 -26.77 -4.33
C PHE A 80 -9.11 -27.52 -5.58
N ASP A 81 -8.16 -27.96 -6.41
CA ASP A 81 -8.40 -28.73 -7.64
C ASP A 81 -9.43 -28.05 -8.57
N ILE A 82 -9.29 -26.73 -8.77
CA ILE A 82 -10.20 -25.94 -9.61
C ILE A 82 -9.77 -26.04 -11.06
N HIS A 83 -10.53 -26.72 -11.88
CA HIS A 83 -10.29 -26.87 -13.32
C HIS A 83 -10.98 -25.82 -14.19
N THR A 84 -12.01 -25.17 -13.67
CA THR A 84 -12.69 -24.07 -14.35
C THR A 84 -11.72 -22.90 -14.57
N GLY A 85 -11.65 -22.41 -15.81
CA GLY A 85 -10.82 -21.24 -16.11
C GLY A 85 -11.31 -19.95 -15.43
N VAL A 86 -10.44 -18.98 -15.33
CA VAL A 86 -10.72 -17.67 -14.73
C VAL A 86 -10.18 -16.55 -15.62
N SER A 87 -11.04 -15.60 -15.97
CA SER A 87 -10.68 -14.35 -16.63
C SER A 87 -10.68 -13.20 -15.63
N VAL A 88 -9.65 -12.37 -15.67
CA VAL A 88 -9.47 -11.21 -14.78
C VAL A 88 -9.25 -9.95 -15.60
N GLU A 89 -10.16 -8.98 -15.48
CA GLU A 89 -9.93 -7.62 -15.94
C GLU A 89 -9.36 -6.79 -14.80
N LEU A 90 -8.10 -6.37 -14.95
CA LEU A 90 -7.35 -5.58 -13.96
C LEU A 90 -7.21 -4.13 -14.43
N ASN A 91 -8.02 -3.24 -13.86
CA ASN A 91 -7.96 -1.81 -14.14
C ASN A 91 -7.14 -1.08 -13.07
N LYS A 92 -5.87 -0.79 -13.40
CA LYS A 92 -4.89 -0.15 -12.52
C LYS A 92 -5.09 1.37 -12.46
N ARG A 93 -5.15 1.88 -11.24
CA ARG A 93 -5.16 3.31 -10.90
C ARG A 93 -4.13 3.66 -9.82
N ILE A 94 -3.80 2.69 -8.95
CA ILE A 94 -2.71 2.84 -7.97
C ILE A 94 -1.40 2.95 -8.75
N PRO A 95 -0.55 3.96 -8.48
CA PRO A 95 0.74 4.08 -9.12
C PRO A 95 1.58 2.81 -8.97
N VAL A 96 2.17 2.33 -10.05
CA VAL A 96 3.01 1.11 -10.06
C VAL A 96 4.39 1.43 -9.46
N ALA A 97 4.97 0.48 -8.72
CA ALA A 97 6.27 0.60 -8.05
C ALA A 97 6.38 1.90 -7.22
N ALA A 98 5.40 2.13 -6.35
CA ALA A 98 5.16 3.42 -5.72
C ALA A 98 5.11 3.40 -4.18
N GLY A 99 5.46 2.30 -3.52
CA GLY A 99 5.41 2.16 -2.06
C GLY A 99 3.99 2.07 -1.49
N MET A 100 2.98 1.80 -2.34
CA MET A 100 1.55 1.80 -1.98
C MET A 100 0.89 0.42 -2.03
N ALA A 101 1.67 -0.65 -2.15
CA ALA A 101 1.26 -2.06 -2.21
C ALA A 101 0.23 -2.37 -3.33
N GLY A 102 0.30 -1.71 -4.51
CA GLY A 102 -0.66 -1.89 -5.59
C GLY A 102 -0.78 -3.34 -6.07
N GLU A 103 0.34 -4.03 -6.29
CA GLU A 103 0.34 -5.44 -6.73
C GLU A 103 -0.14 -6.38 -5.62
N SER A 104 0.25 -6.11 -4.37
CA SER A 104 -0.15 -6.91 -3.21
C SER A 104 -1.65 -6.80 -2.92
N THR A 105 -2.23 -5.61 -3.11
CA THR A 105 -3.68 -5.43 -2.91
C THR A 105 -4.49 -6.07 -4.04
N ASP A 106 -3.97 -6.11 -5.27
CA ASP A 106 -4.58 -6.83 -6.37
C ASP A 106 -4.59 -8.34 -6.10
N ALA A 107 -3.46 -8.89 -5.61
CA ALA A 107 -3.37 -10.29 -5.19
C ALA A 107 -4.32 -10.62 -4.03
N ALA A 108 -4.43 -9.74 -3.05
CA ALA A 108 -5.39 -9.87 -1.94
C ALA A 108 -6.83 -9.89 -2.44
N ALA A 109 -7.17 -9.03 -3.41
CA ALA A 109 -8.48 -9.02 -4.06
C ALA A 109 -8.73 -10.30 -4.85
N MET A 110 -7.71 -10.84 -5.53
CA MET A 110 -7.82 -12.12 -6.24
C MET A 110 -8.07 -13.28 -5.29
N LEU A 111 -7.32 -13.40 -4.19
CA LEU A 111 -7.57 -14.44 -3.16
C LEU A 111 -9.00 -14.38 -2.63
N TYR A 112 -9.47 -13.18 -2.28
CA TYR A 112 -10.83 -12.98 -1.81
C TYR A 112 -11.85 -13.31 -2.89
N GLY A 113 -11.64 -12.86 -4.11
CA GLY A 113 -12.54 -13.09 -5.25
C GLY A 113 -12.68 -14.56 -5.58
N MET A 114 -11.59 -15.31 -5.67
CA MET A 114 -11.59 -16.75 -5.90
C MET A 114 -12.33 -17.49 -4.78
N ASN A 115 -12.08 -17.12 -3.51
CA ASN A 115 -12.79 -17.69 -2.38
C ASN A 115 -14.32 -17.54 -2.49
N GLN A 116 -14.79 -16.36 -2.90
CA GLN A 116 -16.23 -16.10 -3.09
C GLN A 116 -16.78 -16.80 -4.33
N LEU A 117 -16.08 -16.71 -5.46
CA LEU A 117 -16.52 -17.20 -6.76
C LEU A 117 -16.69 -18.73 -6.78
N PHE A 118 -15.79 -19.43 -6.10
CA PHE A 118 -15.79 -20.91 -6.01
C PHE A 118 -16.33 -21.44 -4.69
N GLY A 119 -16.78 -20.59 -3.77
CA GLY A 119 -17.39 -21.00 -2.50
C GLY A 119 -16.44 -21.79 -1.59
N LEU A 120 -15.15 -21.44 -1.54
CA LEU A 120 -14.11 -22.20 -0.83
C LEU A 120 -14.24 -22.11 0.69
N LYS A 121 -15.07 -21.19 1.20
CA LYS A 121 -15.37 -20.99 2.64
C LYS A 121 -14.15 -20.69 3.51
N LEU A 122 -13.07 -20.17 2.91
CA LEU A 122 -11.89 -19.74 3.63
C LEU A 122 -12.21 -18.51 4.48
N LYS A 123 -11.79 -18.51 5.74
CA LYS A 123 -11.87 -17.36 6.64
C LYS A 123 -10.79 -16.34 6.28
N ARG A 124 -10.94 -15.12 6.77
CA ARG A 124 -9.93 -14.05 6.54
C ARG A 124 -8.53 -14.50 6.97
N LYS A 125 -8.40 -15.19 8.11
CA LYS A 125 -7.11 -15.69 8.60
C LYS A 125 -6.49 -16.67 7.59
N ASP A 126 -7.29 -17.60 7.05
CA ASP A 126 -6.82 -18.61 6.09
C ASP A 126 -6.31 -17.96 4.79
N LEU A 127 -6.98 -16.87 4.34
CA LEU A 127 -6.53 -16.08 3.19
C LEU A 127 -5.23 -15.31 3.49
N MET A 128 -5.07 -14.77 4.70
CA MET A 128 -3.85 -14.07 5.12
C MET A 128 -2.64 -15.02 5.16
N GLU A 129 -2.81 -16.24 5.67
CA GLU A 129 -1.75 -17.27 5.70
C GLU A 129 -1.26 -17.63 4.29
N ARG A 130 -2.17 -17.72 3.32
CA ARG A 130 -1.83 -17.92 1.90
C ARG A 130 -1.19 -16.67 1.29
N GLY A 131 -1.68 -15.51 1.70
CA GLY A 131 -1.16 -14.23 1.26
C GLY A 131 0.33 -14.04 1.53
N VAL A 132 0.84 -14.54 2.67
CA VAL A 132 2.28 -14.48 3.02
C VAL A 132 3.15 -15.16 1.94
N GLN A 133 2.67 -16.25 1.33
CA GLN A 133 3.41 -17.00 0.29
C GLN A 133 3.52 -16.20 -1.02
N ILE A 134 2.63 -15.21 -1.23
CA ILE A 134 2.58 -14.39 -2.44
C ILE A 134 3.42 -13.12 -2.27
N GLY A 135 3.33 -12.49 -1.10
CA GLY A 135 4.09 -11.28 -0.80
C GLY A 135 3.80 -10.72 0.61
N ALA A 136 4.80 -10.05 1.19
CA ALA A 136 4.77 -9.58 2.58
C ALA A 136 3.60 -8.62 2.90
N ASP A 137 3.21 -7.76 1.95
CA ASP A 137 2.11 -6.80 2.13
C ASP A 137 0.70 -7.42 1.88
N VAL A 138 0.62 -8.63 1.28
CA VAL A 138 -0.68 -9.24 0.92
C VAL A 138 -1.57 -9.50 2.13
N PRO A 139 -1.06 -10.03 3.26
CA PRO A 139 -1.87 -10.22 4.47
C PRO A 139 -2.48 -8.91 4.98
N TYR A 140 -1.70 -7.82 4.99
CA TYR A 140 -2.23 -6.50 5.37
C TYR A 140 -3.32 -6.03 4.39
N CYS A 141 -3.14 -6.22 3.09
CA CYS A 141 -4.13 -5.85 2.07
C CYS A 141 -5.45 -6.64 2.21
N ILE A 142 -5.41 -7.85 2.78
CA ILE A 142 -6.60 -8.62 3.17
C ILE A 142 -7.21 -8.06 4.47
N MET A 143 -6.38 -7.71 5.45
CA MET A 143 -6.82 -7.18 6.75
C MET A 143 -7.43 -5.78 6.63
N ARG A 144 -6.77 -4.86 5.91
CA ARG A 144 -7.16 -3.45 5.70
C ARG A 144 -7.25 -2.63 7.00
N GLY A 145 -7.57 -1.35 6.84
CA GLY A 145 -7.73 -0.41 7.96
C GLY A 145 -6.40 0.11 8.50
N THR A 146 -6.30 0.32 9.81
CA THR A 146 -5.10 0.76 10.51
C THR A 146 -4.46 -0.45 11.20
N ALA A 147 -3.17 -0.67 11.01
CA ALA A 147 -2.47 -1.82 11.59
C ALA A 147 -1.01 -1.50 11.93
N LEU A 148 -0.54 -2.09 13.03
CA LEU A 148 0.88 -2.26 13.30
C LEU A 148 1.37 -3.50 12.56
N ALA A 149 2.46 -3.35 11.80
CA ALA A 149 3.16 -4.43 11.12
C ALA A 149 4.58 -4.53 11.68
N GLU A 150 4.98 -5.73 12.09
CA GLU A 150 6.27 -6.05 12.70
C GLU A 150 6.93 -7.25 12.00
N GLY A 151 8.14 -7.63 12.42
CA GLY A 151 8.92 -8.67 11.75
C GLY A 151 9.50 -8.14 10.44
N ILE A 152 9.23 -8.80 9.31
CA ILE A 152 9.51 -8.29 7.97
C ILE A 152 8.28 -7.57 7.36
N GLY A 153 7.23 -7.32 8.18
CA GLY A 153 5.94 -6.73 7.81
C GLY A 153 4.76 -7.71 7.86
N GLU A 154 5.01 -8.98 8.21
CA GLU A 154 4.02 -10.07 8.23
C GLU A 154 3.25 -10.21 9.54
N LYS A 155 3.83 -9.73 10.67
CA LYS A 155 3.18 -9.79 11.99
C LYS A 155 2.25 -8.59 12.16
N LEU A 156 0.98 -8.83 11.97
CA LEU A 156 -0.04 -7.78 11.91
C LEU A 156 -0.89 -7.73 13.17
N SER A 157 -0.98 -6.55 13.78
CA SER A 157 -1.89 -6.23 14.86
C SER A 157 -2.84 -5.12 14.43
N SER A 158 -4.16 -5.37 14.53
CA SER A 158 -5.16 -4.35 14.20
C SER A 158 -5.12 -3.21 15.23
N LEU A 159 -5.12 -1.98 14.76
CA LEU A 159 -5.21 -0.77 15.56
C LEU A 159 -6.63 -0.17 15.49
N PRO A 160 -6.99 0.73 16.41
CA PRO A 160 -8.19 1.52 16.28
C PRO A 160 -8.23 2.27 14.94
N PRO A 161 -9.45 2.61 14.44
CA PRO A 161 -9.58 3.38 13.21
C PRO A 161 -8.89 4.73 13.33
N MET A 162 -8.08 5.09 12.35
CA MET A 162 -7.51 6.43 12.24
C MET A 162 -8.60 7.48 12.01
N VAL A 163 -8.35 8.71 12.45
CA VAL A 163 -9.19 9.89 12.14
C VAL A 163 -9.35 10.02 10.62
N LYS A 164 -10.60 10.24 10.19
CA LYS A 164 -10.88 10.48 8.77
C LYS A 164 -10.35 11.84 8.36
N CYS A 165 -9.51 11.87 7.38
CA CYS A 165 -8.98 13.09 6.78
C CYS A 165 -8.74 12.92 5.28
N PRO A 166 -8.71 14.02 4.50
CA PRO A 166 -8.28 14.01 3.11
C PRO A 166 -6.79 13.66 3.01
N VAL A 167 -6.45 12.89 1.97
CA VAL A 167 -5.09 12.46 1.65
C VAL A 167 -4.76 12.85 0.22
N LEU A 168 -3.74 13.66 0.04
CA LEU A 168 -3.18 13.98 -1.28
C LEU A 168 -2.02 13.03 -1.57
N ILE A 169 -2.07 12.35 -2.71
CA ILE A 169 -1.03 11.45 -3.21
C ILE A 169 -0.34 12.10 -4.40
N ALA A 170 0.98 12.16 -4.38
CA ALA A 170 1.78 12.64 -5.51
C ALA A 170 2.96 11.69 -5.79
N LYS A 171 3.02 11.19 -7.03
CA LYS A 171 4.12 10.32 -7.50
C LYS A 171 4.91 11.04 -8.58
N PRO A 172 6.21 11.30 -8.36
CA PRO A 172 7.10 11.85 -9.39
C PRO A 172 7.34 10.84 -10.53
N ALA A 173 7.98 11.29 -11.61
CA ALA A 173 8.28 10.45 -12.78
C ALA A 173 9.45 9.45 -12.56
N VAL A 174 9.95 9.34 -11.33
CA VAL A 174 11.05 8.42 -11.00
C VAL A 174 10.53 7.08 -10.47
N SER A 175 11.38 6.06 -10.54
CA SER A 175 11.14 4.75 -9.92
C SER A 175 12.24 4.48 -8.89
N VAL A 176 11.85 3.91 -7.74
CA VAL A 176 12.75 3.57 -6.65
C VAL A 176 12.69 2.07 -6.39
N SER A 177 13.85 1.43 -6.33
CA SER A 177 13.94 0.02 -5.97
C SER A 177 13.93 -0.15 -4.46
N THR A 178 12.96 -0.86 -3.91
CA THR A 178 12.90 -1.21 -2.48
C THR A 178 14.18 -1.90 -2.02
N LYS A 179 14.69 -2.83 -2.84
CA LYS A 179 15.96 -3.53 -2.56
C LYS A 179 17.13 -2.54 -2.43
N PHE A 180 17.23 -1.57 -3.34
CA PHE A 180 18.27 -0.54 -3.28
C PHE A 180 18.19 0.27 -1.99
N VAL A 181 16.99 0.69 -1.59
CA VAL A 181 16.80 1.50 -0.38
C VAL A 181 17.23 0.73 0.87
N TYR A 182 16.77 -0.51 1.05
CA TYR A 182 17.16 -1.33 2.19
C TYR A 182 18.64 -1.70 2.21
N GLN A 183 19.27 -1.92 1.05
CA GLN A 183 20.70 -2.23 0.95
C GLN A 183 21.60 -1.03 1.30
N ASN A 184 21.12 0.20 1.09
CA ASN A 184 21.86 1.43 1.37
C ASN A 184 21.49 2.07 2.71
N LEU A 185 20.53 1.51 3.43
CA LEU A 185 20.16 1.99 4.76
C LEU A 185 21.31 1.74 5.76
N LYS A 186 21.77 2.81 6.38
CA LYS A 186 22.77 2.76 7.45
C LYS A 186 22.05 3.00 8.77
N LEU A 187 22.03 1.97 9.61
CA LEU A 187 21.48 2.07 10.95
C LEU A 187 22.65 2.33 11.92
N ASN A 188 22.64 3.49 12.57
CA ASN A 188 23.61 3.91 13.57
C ASN A 188 22.93 4.80 14.62
N GLU A 189 23.66 5.24 15.64
CA GLU A 189 23.14 6.07 16.73
C GLU A 189 22.54 7.41 16.28
N GLN A 190 22.86 7.88 15.08
CA GLN A 190 22.34 9.13 14.50
C GLN A 190 21.14 8.92 13.59
N THR A 191 20.73 7.65 13.38
CA THR A 191 19.56 7.35 12.52
C THR A 191 18.30 7.90 13.19
N PRO A 192 17.50 8.73 12.50
CA PRO A 192 16.25 9.24 13.06
C PRO A 192 15.21 8.12 13.07
N HIS A 193 14.93 7.55 14.25
CA HIS A 193 13.90 6.55 14.44
C HIS A 193 12.57 7.23 14.81
N PRO A 194 11.48 7.03 14.05
CA PRO A 194 10.17 7.53 14.43
C PRO A 194 9.64 6.79 15.67
N ASP A 195 9.00 7.51 16.58
CA ASP A 195 8.34 6.91 17.76
C ASP A 195 7.02 6.26 17.37
N ILE A 196 7.10 4.97 17.02
CA ILE A 196 5.92 4.19 16.60
C ILE A 196 4.92 4.02 17.77
N ASP A 197 5.38 3.99 19.02
CA ASP A 197 4.50 3.82 20.20
C ASP A 197 3.72 5.11 20.51
N ALA A 198 4.37 6.28 20.38
CA ALA A 198 3.69 7.58 20.43
C ALA A 198 2.63 7.68 19.33
N LEU A 199 2.99 7.40 18.07
CA LEU A 199 2.05 7.41 16.95
C LEU A 199 0.84 6.49 17.17
N ILE A 200 1.02 5.29 17.73
CA ILE A 200 -0.08 4.36 18.07
C ILE A 200 -0.97 4.97 19.17
N THR A 201 -0.38 5.65 20.14
CA THR A 201 -1.12 6.31 21.22
C THR A 201 -2.00 7.44 20.67
N ASP A 202 -1.48 8.25 19.75
CA ASP A 202 -2.22 9.34 19.13
C ASP A 202 -3.35 8.85 18.23
N ILE A 203 -3.13 7.73 17.53
CA ILE A 203 -4.21 7.05 16.79
C ILE A 203 -5.33 6.60 17.73
N ARG A 204 -5.01 6.04 18.90
CA ARG A 204 -6.00 5.66 19.93
C ARG A 204 -6.78 6.85 20.47
N ASN A 205 -6.10 7.97 20.62
CA ASN A 205 -6.70 9.23 21.10
C ASN A 205 -7.47 9.97 20.00
N SER A 206 -7.38 9.53 18.74
CA SER A 206 -7.98 10.18 17.57
C SER A 206 -7.52 11.63 17.39
N ASP A 207 -6.25 11.91 17.70
CA ASP A 207 -5.63 13.23 17.60
C ASP A 207 -4.86 13.37 16.29
N LEU A 208 -5.47 14.02 15.29
CA LEU A 208 -4.86 14.18 13.97
C LEU A 208 -3.57 15.04 14.01
N ASP A 209 -3.51 16.04 14.89
CA ASP A 209 -2.36 16.95 14.94
C ASP A 209 -1.14 16.22 15.52
N ASN A 210 -1.30 15.47 16.59
CA ASN A 210 -0.23 14.65 17.15
C ASN A 210 0.14 13.48 16.21
N ILE A 211 -0.83 12.80 15.59
CA ILE A 211 -0.54 11.80 14.55
C ILE A 211 0.37 12.40 13.48
N CYS A 212 0.06 13.62 12.99
CA CYS A 212 0.86 14.30 11.98
C CYS A 212 2.27 14.68 12.47
N ALA A 213 2.42 15.03 13.75
CA ALA A 213 3.71 15.39 14.35
C ALA A 213 4.62 14.16 14.52
N ASP A 214 4.05 13.00 14.86
CA ASP A 214 4.79 11.75 15.11
C ASP A 214 5.01 10.87 13.88
N MET A 215 4.49 11.29 12.70
CA MET A 215 4.76 10.60 11.44
C MET A 215 6.24 10.63 11.09
N GLY A 216 6.80 9.48 10.75
CA GLY A 216 8.20 9.39 10.32
C GLY A 216 8.47 8.13 9.48
N ASN A 217 9.46 8.24 8.58
CA ASN A 217 9.88 7.14 7.72
C ASN A 217 11.40 7.12 7.58
N VAL A 218 12.06 6.19 8.26
CA VAL A 218 13.52 6.08 8.26
C VAL A 218 14.11 5.85 6.86
N LEU A 219 13.34 5.28 5.93
CA LEU A 219 13.81 5.05 4.55
C LEU A 219 13.98 6.37 3.76
N GLU A 220 13.39 7.48 4.22
CA GLU A 220 13.63 8.80 3.63
C GLU A 220 15.10 9.22 3.70
N THR A 221 15.85 8.74 4.71
CA THR A 221 17.29 9.00 4.87
C THR A 221 18.12 8.49 3.70
N VAL A 222 17.63 7.47 3.01
CA VAL A 222 18.26 6.92 1.79
C VAL A 222 17.64 7.50 0.54
N THR A 223 16.30 7.53 0.49
CA THR A 223 15.62 7.82 -0.78
C THR A 223 15.68 9.30 -1.14
N ILE A 224 15.50 10.22 -0.19
CA ILE A 224 15.50 11.67 -0.47
C ILE A 224 16.84 12.16 -1.03
N PRO A 225 18.02 11.81 -0.48
CA PRO A 225 19.31 12.25 -1.05
C PRO A 225 19.53 11.76 -2.48
N ASN A 226 19.01 10.58 -2.83
CA ASN A 226 19.13 10.02 -4.18
C ASN A 226 18.07 10.55 -5.15
N TYR A 227 16.92 11.00 -4.63
CA TYR A 227 15.79 11.51 -5.42
C TYR A 227 15.23 12.81 -4.81
N PRO A 228 15.92 13.96 -4.95
CA PRO A 228 15.56 15.22 -4.29
C PRO A 228 14.15 15.74 -4.60
N VAL A 229 13.56 15.33 -5.73
CA VAL A 229 12.17 15.67 -6.08
C VAL A 229 11.17 15.23 -5.00
N ILE A 230 11.49 14.22 -4.21
CA ILE A 230 10.64 13.75 -3.10
C ILE A 230 10.55 14.84 -2.02
N ALA A 231 11.69 15.44 -1.64
CA ALA A 231 11.71 16.56 -0.70
C ALA A 231 10.92 17.77 -1.24
N GLN A 232 11.07 18.08 -2.53
CA GLN A 232 10.35 19.20 -3.17
C GLN A 232 8.83 18.97 -3.14
N ILE A 233 8.36 17.75 -3.38
CA ILE A 233 6.95 17.40 -3.29
C ILE A 233 6.45 17.52 -1.84
N LYS A 234 7.21 17.02 -0.85
CA LYS A 234 6.88 17.16 0.58
C LYS A 234 6.72 18.63 0.96
N GLU A 235 7.69 19.45 0.61
CA GLU A 235 7.69 20.88 0.89
C GLU A 235 6.51 21.60 0.23
N GLN A 236 6.23 21.28 -1.05
CA GLN A 236 5.08 21.84 -1.76
C GLN A 236 3.75 21.47 -1.07
N MET A 237 3.57 20.23 -0.60
CA MET A 237 2.36 19.83 0.12
C MET A 237 2.19 20.61 1.43
N LEU A 238 3.29 20.80 2.19
CA LEU A 238 3.25 21.57 3.43
C LEU A 238 2.92 23.06 3.15
N LYS A 239 3.54 23.68 2.15
CA LYS A 239 3.23 25.06 1.71
C LYS A 239 1.76 25.21 1.27
N SER A 240 1.17 24.15 0.72
CA SER A 240 -0.23 24.12 0.29
C SER A 240 -1.22 23.78 1.43
N GLY A 241 -0.75 23.69 2.68
CA GLY A 241 -1.59 23.52 3.88
C GLY A 241 -1.78 22.08 4.34
N ALA A 242 -0.94 21.14 3.91
CA ALA A 242 -0.91 19.80 4.52
C ALA A 242 -0.44 19.92 5.99
N LYS A 243 -1.11 19.20 6.92
CA LYS A 243 -0.68 19.08 8.32
C LYS A 243 0.63 18.29 8.44
N ALA A 244 0.79 17.27 7.60
CA ALA A 244 2.03 16.51 7.46
C ALA A 244 2.20 16.03 6.02
N SER A 245 3.46 15.79 5.62
CA SER A 245 3.79 15.20 4.31
C SER A 245 4.96 14.24 4.44
N MET A 246 4.81 13.02 3.90
CA MET A 246 5.79 11.96 4.05
C MET A 246 5.82 11.03 2.83
N MET A 247 6.95 10.36 2.62
CA MET A 247 7.11 9.32 1.62
C MET A 247 6.46 8.01 2.09
N SER A 248 5.71 7.33 1.23
CA SER A 248 5.12 6.03 1.52
C SER A 248 6.06 4.88 1.20
N GLY A 249 6.33 4.01 2.17
CA GLY A 249 7.24 2.88 2.02
C GLY A 249 8.64 3.31 1.61
N SER A 250 9.24 2.62 0.65
CA SER A 250 10.54 2.99 0.05
C SER A 250 10.42 4.12 -0.99
N GLY A 251 9.23 4.62 -1.24
CA GLY A 251 8.93 5.65 -2.21
C GLY A 251 8.66 5.12 -3.64
N PRO A 252 8.65 6.02 -4.63
CA PRO A 252 8.87 7.46 -4.56
C PRO A 252 7.59 8.27 -4.24
N THR A 253 6.47 7.64 -3.97
CA THR A 253 5.22 8.34 -3.70
C THR A 253 5.30 9.13 -2.40
N VAL A 254 4.85 10.36 -2.44
CA VAL A 254 4.65 11.23 -1.27
C VAL A 254 3.15 11.37 -1.03
N PHE A 255 2.76 11.39 0.22
CA PHE A 255 1.41 11.73 0.61
C PHE A 255 1.39 12.89 1.60
N GLY A 256 0.29 13.63 1.62
CA GLY A 256 0.02 14.69 2.59
C GLY A 256 -1.34 14.48 3.24
N LEU A 257 -1.43 14.71 4.55
CA LEU A 257 -2.68 14.69 5.31
C LEU A 257 -3.19 16.11 5.50
N PHE A 258 -4.50 16.31 5.34
CA PHE A 258 -5.14 17.62 5.41
C PHE A 258 -6.25 17.64 6.47
N GLY A 259 -6.48 18.79 7.07
CA GLY A 259 -7.56 18.99 8.05
C GLY A 259 -8.94 19.06 7.40
N ASP A 260 -9.02 19.52 6.16
CA ASP A 260 -10.28 19.72 5.44
C ASP A 260 -10.14 19.46 3.93
N GLU A 261 -11.26 19.25 3.29
CA GLU A 261 -11.35 18.89 1.87
C GLU A 261 -11.05 20.10 0.94
N GLU A 262 -11.37 21.31 1.35
CA GLU A 262 -11.17 22.52 0.52
C GLU A 262 -9.69 22.80 0.35
N THR A 263 -8.95 22.84 1.46
CA THR A 263 -7.49 22.98 1.44
C THR A 263 -6.82 21.88 0.63
N ALA A 264 -7.28 20.61 0.80
CA ALA A 264 -6.73 19.50 0.04
C ALA A 264 -7.00 19.60 -1.48
N ARG A 265 -8.15 20.12 -1.90
CA ARG A 265 -8.47 20.36 -3.33
C ARG A 265 -7.59 21.44 -3.93
N ARG A 266 -7.38 22.54 -3.20
CA ARG A 266 -6.45 23.62 -3.63
C ARG A 266 -5.03 23.06 -3.75
N ALA A 267 -4.54 22.34 -2.73
CA ALA A 267 -3.23 21.70 -2.75
C ALA A 267 -3.05 20.74 -3.93
N ARG A 268 -4.10 19.98 -4.29
CA ARG A 268 -4.09 19.13 -5.50
C ARG A 268 -3.89 19.93 -6.78
N ALA A 269 -4.56 21.06 -6.91
CA ALA A 269 -4.43 21.92 -8.10
C ALA A 269 -3.01 22.49 -8.19
N GLU A 270 -2.47 23.02 -7.08
CA GLU A 270 -1.12 23.55 -6.98
C GLU A 270 -0.05 22.50 -7.26
N MET A 271 -0.20 21.27 -6.71
CA MET A 271 0.70 20.15 -6.98
C MET A 271 0.71 19.76 -8.47
N LYS A 272 -0.45 19.77 -9.13
CA LYS A 272 -0.51 19.52 -10.57
C LYS A 272 0.16 20.62 -11.38
N ALA A 273 -0.02 21.88 -10.97
CA ALA A 273 0.57 23.03 -11.65
C ALA A 273 2.09 23.11 -11.47
N SER A 274 2.63 22.59 -10.36
CA SER A 274 4.07 22.59 -10.08
C SER A 274 4.90 21.72 -11.04
N GLY A 275 4.27 20.72 -11.70
CA GLY A 275 4.97 19.76 -12.56
C GLY A 275 5.88 18.75 -11.83
N LEU A 276 5.97 18.80 -10.49
CA LEU A 276 6.84 17.93 -9.69
C LEU A 276 6.39 16.47 -9.70
N ALA A 277 5.09 16.23 -9.86
CA ALA A 277 4.51 14.88 -9.83
C ALA A 277 3.81 14.53 -11.16
N LYS A 278 4.09 13.34 -11.68
CA LYS A 278 3.43 12.78 -12.87
C LYS A 278 1.99 12.35 -12.59
N GLN A 279 1.74 11.85 -11.37
CA GLN A 279 0.42 11.38 -10.95
C GLN A 279 0.05 12.04 -9.63
N VAL A 280 -1.17 12.64 -9.58
CA VAL A 280 -1.68 13.36 -8.41
C VAL A 280 -3.13 12.95 -8.16
N TYR A 281 -3.39 12.36 -6.99
CA TYR A 281 -4.72 11.89 -6.59
C TYR A 281 -5.12 12.51 -5.25
N LEU A 282 -6.37 12.95 -5.15
CA LEU A 282 -6.99 13.29 -3.88
C LEU A 282 -7.89 12.12 -3.47
N THR A 283 -7.70 11.66 -2.26
CA THR A 283 -8.40 10.51 -1.66
C THR A 283 -8.63 10.77 -0.17
N SER A 284 -8.96 9.75 0.60
CA SER A 284 -9.18 9.85 2.04
C SER A 284 -8.82 8.55 2.75
N ILE A 285 -8.69 8.63 4.08
CA ILE A 285 -8.49 7.48 4.96
C ILE A 285 -9.67 6.51 4.84
N TYR A 286 -9.35 5.22 4.67
CA TYR A 286 -10.32 4.13 4.71
C TYR A 286 -10.22 3.40 6.04
N ASN A 287 -11.35 3.25 6.72
CA ASN A 287 -11.47 2.43 7.91
C ASN A 287 -12.43 1.26 7.66
N ASN A 288 -12.11 0.10 8.21
CA ASN A 288 -13.01 -1.05 8.17
C ASN A 288 -14.36 -0.66 8.82
N ARG A 289 -15.47 -1.11 8.23
CA ARG A 289 -16.76 -1.02 8.91
C ARG A 289 -16.70 -1.91 10.16
N ARG A 290 -17.08 -1.37 11.29
CA ARG A 290 -17.27 -2.13 12.54
C ARG A 290 -18.45 -3.05 12.42
#